data_fd4bd43e7eeb1bf2bab625d985d3af23
#
_entry.id   fd4bd43e7eeb1bf2bab625d985d3af23
#
_cell.length_a   1.000
_cell.length_b   1.000
_cell.length_c   1.000
_cell.angle_alpha   90.00
_cell.angle_beta   90.00
_cell.angle_gamma   90.00
#
_symmetry.space_group_name_H-M   'P 1'
#
loop_
_entity.id
_entity.type
_entity.pdbx_description
1 polymer ?
#
loop_
_entity_poly.entity_id
_entity_poly.type
_entity_poly.pdbx_seq_one_letter_code
_entity_poly.pdbx_strand_id
1 'polypeptide(L)'
;MPKSKIVIGLYWHSFKSSNLGVSALTDANMTLIKDAANGTPVEFILFSPDGRGDFEPPKEFADVRYVKVSTIKHALRIVRSIRSCDLVYDIGAGDSFSNIYGWKRLGKIAGLKIVSALCQRRPVLSPQTIGPFSSSAAKMVGKVAIRCCRSVFARDILSFDRARALLGENSYTHLGMRPGGVGGVA
;
A
#
# COMPACT_ATOMS: atom_id res chain seq x y z
N MET A 1 5.93 -26.39 10.46
CA MET A 1 4.65 -26.74 9.83
C MET A 1 4.27 -25.61 8.89
N PRO A 2 3.83 -25.85 7.65
CA PRO A 2 3.30 -24.81 6.80
C PRO A 2 2.08 -24.16 7.48
N LYS A 3 1.96 -22.83 7.36
CA LYS A 3 0.80 -22.13 7.92
C LYS A 3 -0.48 -22.63 7.24
N SER A 4 -1.54 -22.84 8.03
CA SER A 4 -2.85 -23.25 7.51
C SER A 4 -3.53 -22.19 6.65
N LYS A 5 -3.14 -20.92 6.79
CA LYS A 5 -3.57 -19.79 5.95
C LYS A 5 -2.58 -18.63 6.03
N ILE A 6 -2.59 -17.77 5.01
CA ILE A 6 -1.81 -16.54 4.91
C ILE A 6 -2.76 -15.34 5.10
N VAL A 7 -2.40 -14.39 5.96
CA VAL A 7 -3.19 -13.16 6.18
C VAL A 7 -2.50 -11.98 5.51
N ILE A 8 -3.17 -11.35 4.55
CA ILE A 8 -2.63 -10.24 3.77
C ILE A 8 -3.38 -8.94 4.08
N GLY A 9 -2.63 -7.93 4.53
CA GLY A 9 -3.15 -6.57 4.69
C GLY A 9 -3.04 -5.78 3.39
N LEU A 10 -4.11 -5.12 2.98
CA LEU A 10 -4.18 -4.31 1.78
C LEU A 10 -4.52 -2.87 2.15
N TYR A 11 -3.56 -1.94 2.00
CA TYR A 11 -3.73 -0.53 2.33
C TYR A 11 -4.26 0.24 1.14
N TRP A 12 -5.33 1.04 1.39
CA TRP A 12 -5.97 1.92 0.41
C TRP A 12 -6.67 1.20 -0.74
N HIS A 13 -6.76 -0.12 -0.69
CA HIS A 13 -7.55 -0.90 -1.62
C HIS A 13 -9.05 -0.71 -1.36
N SER A 14 -9.81 -0.66 -2.43
CA SER A 14 -11.28 -0.50 -2.34
C SER A 14 -11.94 -1.00 -3.62
N PHE A 15 -13.00 -1.77 -3.48
CA PHE A 15 -13.87 -2.11 -4.59
C PHE A 15 -14.88 -1.00 -4.92
N LYS A 16 -15.13 -0.09 -3.98
CA LYS A 16 -16.10 1.04 -4.11
C LYS A 16 -15.45 2.37 -4.50
N SER A 17 -14.24 2.37 -5.00
CA SER A 17 -13.62 3.64 -5.38
C SER A 17 -14.34 4.24 -6.59
N SER A 18 -14.67 5.56 -6.52
CA SER A 18 -15.05 6.32 -7.70
C SER A 18 -13.92 6.39 -8.74
N ASN A 19 -12.70 6.08 -8.33
CA ASN A 19 -11.56 5.87 -9.21
C ASN A 19 -11.52 4.40 -9.63
N LEU A 20 -11.96 4.12 -10.86
CA LEU A 20 -11.96 2.77 -11.46
C LEU A 20 -10.59 2.10 -11.39
N GLY A 21 -9.50 2.88 -11.47
CA GLY A 21 -8.15 2.35 -11.35
C GLY A 21 -7.86 1.72 -9.98
N VAL A 22 -8.42 2.25 -8.89
CA VAL A 22 -8.26 1.66 -7.55
C VAL A 22 -8.98 0.34 -7.44
N SER A 23 -10.20 0.24 -7.98
CA SER A 23 -10.96 -1.01 -7.98
C SER A 23 -10.27 -2.09 -8.82
N ALA A 24 -9.81 -1.75 -10.01
CA ALA A 24 -9.05 -2.65 -10.89
C ALA A 24 -7.72 -3.11 -10.25
N LEU A 25 -6.99 -2.20 -9.58
CA LEU A 25 -5.78 -2.55 -8.83
C LEU A 25 -6.08 -3.46 -7.64
N THR A 26 -7.22 -3.26 -6.98
CA THR A 26 -7.64 -4.10 -5.86
C THR A 26 -7.88 -5.52 -6.32
N ASP A 27 -8.69 -5.69 -7.37
CA ASP A 27 -9.01 -6.98 -7.98
C ASP A 27 -7.73 -7.69 -8.47
N ALA A 28 -6.93 -7.00 -9.29
CA ALA A 28 -5.69 -7.55 -9.83
C ALA A 28 -4.70 -7.98 -8.74
N ASN A 29 -4.49 -7.15 -7.70
CA ASN A 29 -3.58 -7.50 -6.61
C ASN A 29 -4.08 -8.70 -5.81
N MET A 30 -5.37 -8.79 -5.55
CA MET A 30 -5.92 -9.92 -4.78
C MET A 30 -5.85 -11.21 -5.59
N THR A 31 -6.13 -11.17 -6.89
CA THR A 31 -5.98 -12.32 -7.80
C THR A 31 -4.53 -12.79 -7.86
N LEU A 32 -3.58 -11.88 -8.13
CA LEU A 32 -2.16 -12.21 -8.18
C LEU A 32 -1.62 -12.80 -6.87
N ILE A 33 -2.11 -12.31 -5.72
CA ILE A 33 -1.71 -12.84 -4.41
C ILE A 33 -2.27 -14.25 -4.22
N LYS A 34 -3.52 -14.52 -4.61
CA LYS A 34 -4.09 -15.87 -4.55
C LYS A 34 -3.32 -16.85 -5.44
N ASP A 35 -3.00 -16.44 -6.67
CA ASP A 35 -2.22 -17.26 -7.59
C ASP A 35 -0.83 -17.57 -7.03
N ALA A 36 -0.16 -16.55 -6.49
CA ALA A 36 1.16 -16.72 -5.86
C ALA A 36 1.12 -17.58 -4.58
N ALA A 37 -0.02 -17.64 -3.89
CA ALA A 37 -0.20 -18.50 -2.71
C ALA A 37 -0.30 -19.99 -3.05
N ASN A 38 -0.44 -20.32 -4.33
CA ASN A 38 -0.41 -21.69 -4.87
C ASN A 38 -1.26 -22.69 -4.04
N GLY A 39 -2.55 -22.37 -3.90
CA GLY A 39 -3.51 -23.21 -3.16
C GLY A 39 -3.52 -23.03 -1.65
N THR A 40 -2.57 -22.29 -1.06
CA THR A 40 -2.65 -21.92 0.36
C THR A 40 -3.79 -20.92 0.57
N PRO A 41 -4.72 -21.17 1.52
CA PRO A 41 -5.81 -20.24 1.80
C PRO A 41 -5.29 -18.83 2.16
N VAL A 42 -5.87 -17.79 1.54
CA VAL A 42 -5.51 -16.39 1.78
C VAL A 42 -6.70 -15.65 2.39
N GLU A 43 -6.48 -15.02 3.54
CA GLU A 43 -7.40 -14.08 4.16
C GLU A 43 -6.94 -12.65 3.87
N PHE A 44 -7.84 -11.80 3.36
CA PHE A 44 -7.54 -10.39 3.10
C PHE A 44 -8.12 -9.47 4.17
N ILE A 45 -7.34 -8.46 4.56
CA ILE A 45 -7.78 -7.37 5.43
C ILE A 45 -7.60 -6.05 4.67
N LEU A 46 -8.70 -5.44 4.26
CA LEU A 46 -8.69 -4.14 3.59
C LEU A 46 -8.70 -3.00 4.61
N PHE A 47 -7.67 -2.18 4.58
CA PHE A 47 -7.57 -0.95 5.36
C PHE A 47 -8.02 0.23 4.48
N SER A 48 -9.28 0.61 4.61
CA SER A 48 -9.92 1.64 3.79
C SER A 48 -10.39 2.81 4.64
N PRO A 49 -10.37 4.06 4.12
CA PRO A 49 -10.93 5.22 4.80
C PRO A 49 -12.42 5.05 5.13
N ASP A 50 -13.15 4.42 4.25
CA ASP A 50 -14.62 4.30 4.32
C ASP A 50 -15.09 2.99 4.97
N GLY A 51 -14.14 2.07 5.26
CA GLY A 51 -14.48 0.72 5.73
C GLY A 51 -15.14 -0.10 4.62
N ARG A 52 -16.10 -0.97 4.97
CA ARG A 52 -16.82 -1.80 4.00
C ARG A 52 -17.72 -0.97 3.07
N GLY A 53 -18.36 0.10 3.60
CA GLY A 53 -19.45 0.80 2.90
C GLY A 53 -20.62 -0.15 2.58
N ASP A 54 -21.43 0.25 1.61
CA ASP A 54 -22.59 -0.54 1.14
C ASP A 54 -22.25 -1.40 -0.08
N PHE A 55 -20.96 -1.69 -0.32
CA PHE A 55 -20.51 -2.44 -1.48
C PHE A 55 -20.32 -3.91 -1.13
N GLU A 56 -20.87 -4.79 -1.95
CA GLU A 56 -20.59 -6.21 -1.91
C GLU A 56 -19.37 -6.51 -2.79
N PRO A 57 -18.30 -7.10 -2.21
CA PRO A 57 -17.15 -7.52 -3.01
C PRO A 57 -17.57 -8.63 -3.98
N PRO A 58 -16.82 -8.84 -5.07
CA PRO A 58 -17.01 -10.02 -5.93
C PRO A 58 -17.09 -11.31 -5.09
N LYS A 59 -17.94 -12.27 -5.51
CA LYS A 59 -18.20 -13.51 -4.74
C LYS A 59 -16.93 -14.25 -4.34
N GLU A 60 -15.93 -14.22 -5.17
CA GLU A 60 -14.60 -14.80 -4.93
C GLU A 60 -13.80 -14.15 -3.81
N PHE A 61 -14.21 -12.95 -3.36
CA PHE A 61 -13.63 -12.17 -2.28
C PHE A 61 -14.63 -11.86 -1.16
N ALA A 62 -15.66 -12.68 -1.01
CA ALA A 62 -16.73 -12.46 -0.03
C ALA A 62 -16.22 -12.41 1.44
N ASP A 63 -15.16 -13.15 1.77
CA ASP A 63 -14.62 -13.26 3.13
C ASP A 63 -13.59 -12.17 3.50
N VAL A 64 -13.59 -11.06 2.78
CA VAL A 64 -12.67 -9.95 3.04
C VAL A 64 -13.08 -9.21 4.32
N ARG A 65 -12.13 -9.05 5.24
CA ARG A 65 -12.31 -8.20 6.43
C ARG A 65 -12.00 -6.74 6.10
N TYR A 66 -12.81 -5.82 6.63
CA TYR A 66 -12.63 -4.38 6.46
C TYR A 66 -12.23 -3.71 7.78
N VAL A 67 -11.20 -2.87 7.71
CA VAL A 67 -10.74 -2.04 8.83
C VAL A 67 -10.79 -0.58 8.41
N LYS A 68 -11.63 0.21 9.08
CA LYS A 68 -11.75 1.64 8.83
C LYS A 68 -10.56 2.38 9.42
N VAL A 69 -9.85 3.15 8.59
CA VAL A 69 -8.63 3.90 8.97
C VAL A 69 -8.87 5.42 9.11
N SER A 70 -10.12 5.84 9.29
CA SER A 70 -10.49 7.26 9.26
C SER A 70 -10.29 8.02 10.57
N THR A 71 -10.20 7.35 11.73
CA THR A 71 -10.18 8.01 13.03
C THR A 71 -9.27 7.32 14.04
N ILE A 72 -8.70 8.13 14.96
CA ILE A 72 -7.89 7.67 16.10
C ILE A 72 -8.68 6.71 17.03
N LYS A 73 -10.01 6.83 17.08
CA LYS A 73 -10.89 5.94 17.87
C LYS A 73 -10.72 4.46 17.49
N HIS A 74 -10.20 4.17 16.32
CA HIS A 74 -9.96 2.81 15.83
C HIS A 74 -8.49 2.37 15.91
N ALA A 75 -7.60 3.16 16.52
CA ALA A 75 -6.16 2.90 16.54
C ALA A 75 -5.80 1.50 17.05
N LEU A 76 -6.40 1.06 18.16
CA LEU A 76 -6.15 -0.29 18.72
C LEU A 76 -6.60 -1.39 17.75
N ARG A 77 -7.74 -1.23 17.07
CA ARG A 77 -8.22 -2.18 16.07
C ARG A 77 -7.28 -2.22 14.87
N ILE A 78 -6.81 -1.06 14.40
CA ILE A 78 -5.84 -0.95 13.30
C ILE A 78 -4.55 -1.70 13.68
N VAL A 79 -3.97 -1.41 14.84
CA VAL A 79 -2.73 -2.06 15.32
C VAL A 79 -2.89 -3.57 15.45
N ARG A 80 -3.99 -4.05 16.05
CA ARG A 80 -4.28 -5.50 16.17
C ARG A 80 -4.39 -6.15 14.79
N SER A 81 -5.10 -5.51 13.86
CA SER A 81 -5.27 -6.02 12.50
C SER A 81 -3.96 -6.03 11.73
N ILE A 82 -3.11 -4.99 11.86
CA ILE A 82 -1.77 -4.97 11.25
C ILE A 82 -0.91 -6.12 11.78
N ARG A 83 -0.91 -6.33 13.10
CA ARG A 83 -0.13 -7.41 13.72
C ARG A 83 -0.58 -8.80 13.30
N SER A 84 -1.85 -8.98 12.95
CA SER A 84 -2.36 -10.27 12.45
C SER A 84 -1.98 -10.55 10.99
N CYS A 85 -1.51 -9.56 10.23
CA CYS A 85 -1.07 -9.76 8.86
C CYS A 85 0.30 -10.44 8.80
N ASP A 86 0.50 -11.32 7.83
CA ASP A 86 1.80 -11.90 7.48
C ASP A 86 2.58 -10.96 6.56
N LEU A 87 1.86 -10.31 5.66
CA LEU A 87 2.40 -9.35 4.71
C LEU A 87 1.40 -8.21 4.50
N VAL A 88 1.92 -7.03 4.17
CA VAL A 88 1.12 -5.85 3.90
C VAL A 88 1.51 -5.26 2.56
N TYR A 89 0.52 -5.00 1.70
CA TYR A 89 0.68 -4.29 0.44
C TYR A 89 0.02 -2.92 0.50
N ASP A 90 0.64 -1.92 -0.12
CA ASP A 90 0.17 -0.54 -0.13
C ASP A 90 0.18 0.02 -1.55
N ILE A 91 -0.97 0.50 -2.04
CA ILE A 91 -1.11 1.14 -3.35
C ILE A 91 -1.11 2.67 -3.28
N GLY A 92 -0.78 3.27 -2.13
CA GLY A 92 -0.68 4.72 -1.98
C GLY A 92 -1.96 5.50 -2.27
N ALA A 93 -3.11 4.87 -2.09
CA ALA A 93 -4.43 5.39 -2.42
C ALA A 93 -4.68 5.58 -3.94
N GLY A 94 -3.97 4.80 -4.79
CA GLY A 94 -4.26 4.65 -6.20
C GLY A 94 -3.65 5.68 -7.15
N ASP A 95 -3.37 6.90 -6.68
CA ASP A 95 -2.87 7.98 -7.55
C ASP A 95 -1.37 8.19 -7.39
N SER A 96 -0.99 8.74 -6.23
CA SER A 96 0.40 9.03 -5.95
C SER A 96 0.67 9.13 -4.46
N PHE A 97 1.83 8.68 -4.07
CA PHE A 97 2.40 8.97 -2.78
C PHE A 97 3.10 10.32 -2.82
N SER A 98 2.32 11.38 -2.61
CA SER A 98 2.76 12.78 -2.69
C SER A 98 1.93 13.68 -1.77
N ASN A 99 2.28 14.96 -1.69
CA ASN A 99 1.49 15.96 -0.96
C ASN A 99 0.65 16.89 -1.86
N ILE A 100 0.50 16.57 -3.14
CA ILE A 100 -0.34 17.37 -4.07
C ILE A 100 -1.80 17.43 -3.64
N TYR A 101 -2.28 16.40 -2.94
CA TYR A 101 -3.64 16.33 -2.37
C TYR A 101 -3.71 16.80 -0.91
N GLY A 102 -2.69 17.49 -0.45
CA GLY A 102 -2.64 18.11 0.87
C GLY A 102 -2.04 17.23 1.99
N TRP A 103 -1.74 17.92 3.10
CA TRP A 103 -1.06 17.34 4.25
C TRP A 103 -1.86 16.25 4.98
N LYS A 104 -3.18 16.38 5.03
CA LYS A 104 -4.05 15.39 5.68
C LYS A 104 -3.92 14.01 5.01
N ARG A 105 -3.91 13.99 3.67
CA ARG A 105 -3.75 12.74 2.91
C ARG A 105 -2.35 12.18 3.06
N LEU A 106 -1.31 13.00 2.87
CA LEU A 106 0.07 12.57 3.06
C LEU A 106 0.29 11.99 4.47
N GLY A 107 -0.20 12.67 5.51
CA GLY A 107 -0.08 12.23 6.89
C GLY A 107 -0.76 10.88 7.16
N LYS A 108 -1.94 10.64 6.60
CA LYS A 108 -2.63 9.34 6.72
C LYS A 108 -1.84 8.22 6.03
N ILE A 109 -1.36 8.45 4.80
CA ILE A 109 -0.62 7.46 4.03
C ILE A 109 0.74 7.15 4.70
N ALA A 110 1.46 8.17 5.12
CA ALA A 110 2.74 8.02 5.83
C ALA A 110 2.54 7.39 7.23
N GLY A 111 1.53 7.85 7.96
CA GLY A 111 1.23 7.35 9.31
C GLY A 111 0.95 5.85 9.32
N LEU A 112 0.18 5.34 8.35
CA LEU A 112 -0.11 3.91 8.28
C LEU A 112 1.16 3.07 8.01
N LYS A 113 2.08 3.56 7.17
CA LYS A 113 3.39 2.93 6.93
C LYS A 113 4.25 2.91 8.21
N ILE A 114 4.30 4.03 8.94
CA ILE A 114 5.05 4.16 10.19
C ILE A 114 4.49 3.20 11.25
N VAL A 115 3.17 3.19 11.46
CA VAL A 115 2.51 2.28 12.41
C VAL A 115 2.78 0.83 12.04
N SER A 116 2.75 0.49 10.75
CA SER A 116 3.09 -0.86 10.28
C SER A 116 4.53 -1.25 10.62
N ALA A 117 5.47 -0.36 10.41
CA ALA A 117 6.88 -0.61 10.74
C ALA A 117 7.06 -0.81 12.26
N LEU A 118 6.39 -0.01 13.10
CA LEU A 118 6.37 -0.18 14.56
C LEU A 118 5.73 -1.51 14.99
N CYS A 119 4.78 -2.02 14.22
CA CYS A 119 4.19 -3.35 14.40
C CYS A 119 5.05 -4.49 13.82
N GLN A 120 6.25 -4.21 13.30
CA GLN A 120 7.13 -5.17 12.61
C GLN A 120 6.48 -5.79 11.36
N ARG A 121 5.56 -5.07 10.74
CA ARG A 121 4.85 -5.45 9.51
C ARG A 121 5.09 -4.40 8.42
N ARG A 122 6.36 -4.21 8.06
CA ARG A 122 6.78 -3.23 7.05
C ARG A 122 6.10 -3.50 5.72
N PRO A 123 5.34 -2.55 5.16
CA PRO A 123 4.57 -2.78 3.94
C PRO A 123 5.47 -2.87 2.70
N VAL A 124 5.00 -3.61 1.70
CA VAL A 124 5.48 -3.53 0.33
C VAL A 124 4.70 -2.43 -0.38
N LEU A 125 5.40 -1.41 -0.85
CA LEU A 125 4.82 -0.36 -1.66
C LEU A 125 4.71 -0.85 -3.10
N SER A 126 3.49 -1.12 -3.55
CA SER A 126 3.20 -1.56 -4.92
C SER A 126 3.56 -0.48 -5.94
N PRO A 127 3.75 -0.82 -7.22
CA PRO A 127 4.11 0.16 -8.24
C PRO A 127 3.15 1.35 -8.30
N GLN A 128 3.64 2.54 -7.94
CA GLN A 128 2.87 3.77 -7.90
C GLN A 128 3.73 4.99 -8.19
N THR A 129 3.07 6.12 -8.43
CA THR A 129 3.74 7.42 -8.54
C THR A 129 4.26 7.87 -7.18
N ILE A 130 5.54 8.25 -7.10
CA ILE A 130 6.19 8.78 -5.90
C ILE A 130 6.53 10.24 -6.11
N GLY A 131 6.04 11.10 -5.22
CA GLY A 131 6.19 12.55 -5.35
C GLY A 131 5.33 13.16 -6.49
N PRO A 132 5.54 14.44 -6.80
CA PRO A 132 6.46 15.36 -6.14
C PRO A 132 6.11 15.67 -4.67
N PHE A 133 7.11 16.11 -3.91
CA PHE A 133 6.94 16.66 -2.57
C PHE A 133 7.32 18.14 -2.61
N SER A 134 6.37 19.03 -2.35
CA SER A 134 6.48 20.46 -2.59
C SER A 134 7.33 21.23 -1.57
N SER A 135 7.63 20.63 -0.41
CA SER A 135 8.39 21.27 0.66
C SER A 135 9.39 20.34 1.32
N SER A 136 10.38 20.89 2.02
CA SER A 136 11.36 20.11 2.78
C SER A 136 10.68 19.21 3.84
N ALA A 137 9.63 19.72 4.49
CA ALA A 137 8.86 18.94 5.45
C ALA A 137 8.13 17.76 4.76
N ALA A 138 7.52 17.97 3.58
CA ALA A 138 6.88 16.90 2.81
C ALA A 138 7.90 15.85 2.33
N LYS A 139 9.08 16.29 1.89
CA LYS A 139 10.19 15.40 1.53
C LYS A 139 10.63 14.55 2.74
N MET A 140 10.75 15.16 3.93
CA MET A 140 11.11 14.43 5.15
C MET A 140 10.08 13.38 5.51
N VAL A 141 8.79 13.74 5.49
CA VAL A 141 7.69 12.78 5.74
C VAL A 141 7.71 11.65 4.71
N GLY A 142 7.89 11.98 3.43
CA GLY A 142 8.04 11.00 2.34
C GLY A 142 9.20 10.05 2.57
N LYS A 143 10.38 10.60 2.91
CA LYS A 143 11.59 9.83 3.23
C LYS A 143 11.39 8.85 4.38
N VAL A 144 10.81 9.31 5.49
CA VAL A 144 10.53 8.46 6.66
C VAL A 144 9.56 7.35 6.27
N ALA A 145 8.47 7.68 5.58
CA ALA A 145 7.47 6.71 5.18
C ALA A 145 8.03 5.63 4.23
N ILE A 146 8.87 6.01 3.25
CA ILE A 146 9.51 5.06 2.34
C ILE A 146 10.48 4.13 3.12
N ARG A 147 11.24 4.67 4.05
CA ARG A 147 12.13 3.87 4.92
C ARG A 147 11.39 2.88 5.81
N CYS A 148 10.14 3.15 6.14
CA CYS A 148 9.27 2.23 6.86
C CYS A 148 8.78 1.05 5.99
N CYS A 149 8.93 1.12 4.67
CA CYS A 149 8.55 0.04 3.77
C CYS A 149 9.63 -1.08 3.75
N ARG A 150 9.19 -2.30 3.48
CA ARG A 150 10.07 -3.45 3.24
C ARG A 150 10.69 -3.39 1.84
N SER A 151 9.86 -3.05 0.87
CA SER A 151 10.23 -2.86 -0.53
C SER A 151 9.39 -1.76 -1.13
N VAL A 152 9.95 -1.05 -2.09
CA VAL A 152 9.29 0.09 -2.76
C VAL A 152 9.41 -0.12 -4.25
N PHE A 153 8.28 -0.13 -4.95
CA PHE A 153 8.23 -0.24 -6.40
C PHE A 153 7.69 1.05 -6.99
N ALA A 154 8.47 1.67 -7.83
CA ALA A 154 8.07 2.83 -8.61
C ALA A 154 7.36 2.39 -9.90
N ARG A 155 6.33 3.12 -10.32
CA ARG A 155 5.58 2.87 -11.55
C ARG A 155 6.35 3.29 -12.80
N ASP A 156 7.15 4.35 -12.68
CA ASP A 156 7.84 5.02 -13.77
C ASP A 156 9.22 5.52 -13.31
N ILE A 157 10.07 5.88 -14.28
CA ILE A 157 11.44 6.33 -14.06
C ILE A 157 11.47 7.58 -13.17
N LEU A 158 10.58 8.55 -13.41
CA LEU A 158 10.53 9.78 -12.65
C LEU A 158 10.22 9.53 -11.16
N SER A 159 9.31 8.61 -10.88
CA SER A 159 9.00 8.17 -9.52
C SER A 159 10.16 7.42 -8.87
N PHE A 160 10.88 6.62 -9.65
CA PHE A 160 12.07 5.91 -9.20
C PHE A 160 13.17 6.90 -8.81
N ASP A 161 13.49 7.87 -9.67
CA ASP A 161 14.51 8.89 -9.41
C ASP A 161 14.16 9.77 -8.20
N ARG A 162 12.89 10.12 -8.04
CA ARG A 162 12.41 10.84 -6.86
C ARG A 162 12.55 10.05 -5.57
N ALA A 163 12.21 8.77 -5.59
CA ALA A 163 12.40 7.89 -4.44
C ALA A 163 13.88 7.73 -4.10
N ARG A 164 14.71 7.55 -5.11
CA ARG A 164 16.18 7.49 -5.01
C ARG A 164 16.74 8.75 -4.39
N ALA A 165 16.35 9.91 -4.87
CA ALA A 165 16.80 11.21 -4.34
C ALA A 165 16.39 11.40 -2.85
N LEU A 166 15.22 10.89 -2.43
CA LEU A 166 14.78 10.93 -1.04
C LEU A 166 15.59 10.01 -0.12
N LEU A 167 15.95 8.82 -0.62
CA LEU A 167 16.63 7.80 0.19
C LEU A 167 18.13 8.04 0.31
N GLY A 168 18.75 8.65 -0.71
CA GLY A 168 20.20 8.78 -0.87
C GLY A 168 20.81 7.57 -1.57
N GLU A 169 22.03 7.73 -2.11
CA GLU A 169 22.64 6.76 -3.04
C GLU A 169 22.91 5.35 -2.47
N ASN A 170 23.05 5.21 -1.18
CA ASN A 170 23.39 3.92 -0.55
C ASN A 170 22.20 3.08 -0.08
N SER A 171 20.96 3.44 -0.47
CA SER A 171 19.74 2.82 0.08
C SER A 171 18.96 1.98 -0.93
N TYR A 172 19.63 1.39 -1.92
CA TYR A 172 18.99 0.73 -3.08
C TYR A 172 18.43 -0.66 -2.84
N THR A 173 18.80 -1.33 -1.77
CA THR A 173 18.46 -2.76 -1.56
C THR A 173 16.98 -3.08 -1.53
N HIS A 174 16.11 -2.05 -1.48
CA HIS A 174 14.66 -2.24 -1.38
C HIS A 174 13.85 -1.43 -2.41
N LEU A 175 14.53 -0.80 -3.37
CA LEU A 175 13.89 0.01 -4.41
C LEU A 175 13.91 -0.74 -5.74
N GLY A 176 12.72 -0.98 -6.31
CA GLY A 176 12.55 -1.61 -7.62
C GLY A 176 11.68 -0.77 -8.56
N MET A 177 11.78 -1.08 -9.84
CA MET A 177 10.82 -0.64 -10.85
C MET A 177 9.98 -1.81 -11.34
N ARG A 178 8.79 -1.51 -11.85
CA ARG A 178 7.97 -2.52 -12.53
C ARG A 178 8.78 -3.12 -13.69
N PRO A 179 8.90 -4.44 -13.81
CA PRO A 179 9.44 -5.06 -15.00
C PRO A 179 8.62 -4.60 -16.22
N GLY A 180 9.26 -4.04 -17.24
CA GLY A 180 8.60 -3.50 -18.43
C GLY A 180 8.34 -1.98 -18.43
N GLY A 181 8.76 -1.25 -17.40
CA GLY A 181 8.65 0.22 -17.34
C GLY A 181 9.67 0.99 -18.18
N VAL A 182 10.41 0.32 -19.04
CA VAL A 182 11.24 0.93 -20.10
C VAL A 182 10.70 0.39 -21.40
N GLY A 183 9.66 0.97 -21.89
CA GLY A 183 9.12 0.45 -23.14
C GLY A 183 7.94 1.27 -23.61
N GLY A 184 8.20 2.07 -24.56
CA GLY A 184 7.23 2.38 -25.57
C GLY A 184 6.26 3.48 -25.23
N VAL A 185 6.75 4.69 -25.35
CA VAL A 185 5.99 5.67 -26.10
C VAL A 185 6.56 5.60 -27.54
N ALA A 186 5.94 4.85 -28.37
CA ALA A 186 5.89 5.09 -29.78
C ALA A 186 4.63 5.88 -30.06
#